data_1cc9c94a5ada0c197f4069fd030e581a
#
_entry.id   1cc9c94a5ada0c197f4069fd030e581a
#
_cell.length_a   1.000
_cell.length_b   1.000
_cell.length_c   1.000
_cell.angle_alpha   90.00
_cell.angle_beta   90.00
_cell.angle_gamma   90.00
#
_symmetry.space_group_name_H-M   'P 1'
#
loop_
_entity.id
_entity.type
_entity.pdbx_description
1 polymer ?
#
loop_
_entity_poly.entity_id
_entity_poly.type
_entity_poly.pdbx_seq_one_letter_code
_entity_poly.pdbx_strand_id
1 'polypeptide(L)'
;MADTFSSRYRFTGPSLAVPVSAAAERRRPLVYVSLGTVLNKKDSFYRNCMEALKGENMDVIMAVGSRTDIPSLGDVPSNFTISPRVDQLQVLQEASVFITHCGMNSVSESLYFGVPLVLFPQQPEEGAVARRVRELGAGIFLKSTRPAALKRTVTYLLENQSCRENAGKIGAGLKRAGGALKAADTIEEIIEKK
;
A
#
# COMPACT_ATOMS: atom_id res chain seq x y z
N MET A 1 15.80 -14.25 5.14
CA MET A 1 15.04 -14.99 4.09
C MET A 1 15.91 -15.25 2.85
N ALA A 2 16.71 -14.29 2.36
CA ALA A 2 17.67 -14.56 1.27
C ALA A 2 18.66 -15.68 1.63
N ASP A 3 19.08 -15.77 2.87
CA ASP A 3 20.03 -16.77 3.39
C ASP A 3 19.51 -18.22 3.36
N THR A 4 18.21 -18.41 3.10
CA THR A 4 17.62 -19.77 2.94
C THR A 4 17.68 -20.28 1.51
N PHE A 5 18.10 -19.44 0.55
CA PHE A 5 18.18 -19.79 -0.86
C PHE A 5 19.65 -20.01 -1.29
N SER A 6 19.87 -20.94 -2.22
CA SER A 6 21.19 -21.18 -2.78
C SER A 6 21.70 -19.98 -3.60
N SER A 7 23.00 -19.95 -3.92
CA SER A 7 23.63 -18.92 -4.74
C SER A 7 23.05 -18.79 -6.18
N ARG A 8 22.19 -19.73 -6.59
CA ARG A 8 21.46 -19.65 -7.88
C ARG A 8 20.38 -18.59 -7.91
N TYR A 9 19.89 -18.15 -6.73
CA TYR A 9 18.85 -17.13 -6.62
C TYR A 9 19.49 -15.76 -6.42
N ARG A 10 18.96 -14.76 -7.11
CA ARG A 10 19.32 -13.35 -6.97
C ARG A 10 18.07 -12.56 -6.62
N PHE A 11 18.11 -11.82 -5.53
CA PHE A 11 16.99 -11.00 -5.06
C PHE A 11 17.30 -9.54 -5.41
N THR A 12 16.57 -9.02 -6.39
CA THR A 12 16.78 -7.65 -6.91
C THR A 12 15.77 -6.64 -6.37
N GLY A 13 14.80 -7.09 -5.56
CA GLY A 13 13.70 -6.22 -5.09
C GLY A 13 12.65 -5.94 -6.17
N PRO A 14 11.68 -5.07 -5.87
CA PRO A 14 10.62 -4.74 -6.82
C PRO A 14 11.14 -3.83 -7.94
N SER A 15 10.68 -4.07 -9.16
CA SER A 15 10.93 -3.22 -10.32
C SER A 15 9.87 -2.11 -10.37
N LEU A 16 10.19 -0.93 -9.85
CA LEU A 16 9.27 0.20 -9.77
C LEU A 16 9.76 1.36 -10.63
N ALA A 17 8.85 1.92 -11.44
CA ALA A 17 9.07 3.18 -12.15
C ALA A 17 8.72 4.35 -11.19
N VAL A 18 9.61 4.64 -10.23
CA VAL A 18 9.36 5.67 -9.23
C VAL A 18 9.32 7.04 -9.89
N PRO A 19 8.22 7.83 -9.68
CA PRO A 19 8.13 9.20 -10.20
C PRO A 19 9.28 10.07 -9.65
N VAL A 20 9.85 10.89 -10.52
CA VAL A 20 10.97 11.80 -10.17
C VAL A 20 10.50 13.02 -9.37
N SER A 21 9.19 13.26 -9.30
CA SER A 21 8.62 14.39 -8.55
C SER A 21 8.87 14.22 -7.05
N ALA A 22 9.35 15.28 -6.41
CA ALA A 22 9.41 15.32 -4.95
C ALA A 22 8.00 15.18 -4.36
N ALA A 23 7.87 14.40 -3.29
CA ALA A 23 6.61 14.33 -2.54
C ALA A 23 6.24 15.74 -2.06
N ALA A 24 4.99 16.13 -2.24
CA ALA A 24 4.50 17.41 -1.70
C ALA A 24 4.44 17.32 -0.17
N GLU A 25 4.91 18.35 0.51
CA GLU A 25 4.78 18.43 1.96
C GLU A 25 3.31 18.66 2.34
N ARG A 26 2.71 17.67 2.98
CA ARG A 26 1.30 17.72 3.36
C ARG A 26 1.12 18.27 4.77
N ARG A 27 0.16 19.18 4.92
CA ARG A 27 -0.25 19.70 6.23
C ARG A 27 -1.05 18.70 7.07
N ARG A 28 -1.71 17.73 6.41
CA ARG A 28 -2.53 16.70 7.05
C ARG A 28 -2.08 15.32 6.57
N PRO A 29 -2.20 14.26 7.41
CA PRO A 29 -1.93 12.90 6.98
C PRO A 29 -2.79 12.51 5.77
N LEU A 30 -2.23 11.73 4.83
CA LEU A 30 -2.94 11.17 3.71
C LEU A 30 -3.20 9.69 3.94
N VAL A 31 -4.47 9.30 3.90
CA VAL A 31 -4.90 7.89 3.88
C VAL A 31 -5.22 7.50 2.45
N TYR A 32 -4.53 6.50 1.95
CA TYR A 32 -4.83 5.93 0.64
C TYR A 32 -5.68 4.67 0.79
N VAL A 33 -6.67 4.48 -0.08
CA VAL A 33 -7.55 3.31 -0.11
C VAL A 33 -7.58 2.72 -1.51
N SER A 34 -7.20 1.45 -1.66
CA SER A 34 -7.33 0.73 -2.93
C SER A 34 -7.46 -0.78 -2.70
N LEU A 35 -8.45 -1.38 -3.34
CA LEU A 35 -8.66 -2.82 -3.33
C LEU A 35 -8.14 -3.51 -4.61
N GLY A 36 -7.20 -2.86 -5.30
CA GLY A 36 -6.60 -3.37 -6.53
C GLY A 36 -7.53 -3.27 -7.74
N THR A 37 -7.27 -4.10 -8.76
CA THR A 37 -7.93 -3.97 -10.07
C THR A 37 -8.96 -5.06 -10.36
N VAL A 38 -8.98 -6.15 -9.60
CA VAL A 38 -9.81 -7.33 -9.90
C VAL A 38 -11.06 -7.41 -9.01
N LEU A 39 -10.91 -7.54 -7.69
CA LEU A 39 -12.02 -7.69 -6.73
C LEU A 39 -12.33 -6.38 -6.01
N ASN A 40 -12.47 -5.30 -6.75
CA ASN A 40 -12.61 -3.95 -6.21
C ASN A 40 -14.04 -3.41 -6.19
N LYS A 41 -15.04 -4.10 -6.73
CA LYS A 41 -16.45 -3.67 -6.64
C LYS A 41 -17.00 -3.99 -5.24
N LYS A 42 -16.78 -3.09 -4.29
CA LYS A 42 -17.13 -3.22 -2.87
C LYS A 42 -17.77 -1.94 -2.34
N ASP A 43 -18.88 -1.54 -2.93
CA ASP A 43 -19.55 -0.25 -2.66
C ASP A 43 -19.84 -0.03 -1.17
N SER A 44 -20.28 -1.07 -0.44
CA SER A 44 -20.49 -1.00 1.01
C SER A 44 -19.21 -0.71 1.80
N PHE A 45 -18.07 -1.26 1.36
CA PHE A 45 -16.77 -0.99 1.97
C PHE A 45 -16.35 0.47 1.76
N TYR A 46 -16.52 0.99 0.54
CA TYR A 46 -16.19 2.39 0.24
C TYR A 46 -17.09 3.37 1.00
N ARG A 47 -18.41 3.11 1.07
CA ARG A 47 -19.32 3.88 1.92
C ARG A 47 -18.92 3.87 3.39
N ASN A 48 -18.51 2.71 3.90
CA ASN A 48 -18.04 2.59 5.27
C ASN A 48 -16.71 3.33 5.51
N CYS A 49 -15.82 3.41 4.51
CA CYS A 49 -14.61 4.25 4.59
C CYS A 49 -14.98 5.74 4.65
N MET A 50 -15.91 6.20 3.82
CA MET A 50 -16.39 7.58 3.86
C MET A 50 -17.01 7.90 5.22
N GLU A 51 -17.92 7.07 5.72
CA GLU A 51 -18.54 7.28 7.04
C GLU A 51 -17.54 7.26 8.18
N ALA A 52 -16.51 6.39 8.10
CA ALA A 52 -15.48 6.27 9.12
C ALA A 52 -14.57 7.49 9.24
N LEU A 53 -14.24 8.11 8.11
CA LEU A 53 -13.14 9.09 8.02
C LEU A 53 -13.63 10.50 7.61
N LYS A 54 -14.95 10.68 7.37
CA LYS A 54 -15.49 12.01 7.05
C LYS A 54 -15.23 13.02 8.17
N GLY A 55 -14.76 14.19 7.80
CA GLY A 55 -14.53 15.30 8.74
C GLY A 55 -13.33 15.10 9.68
N GLU A 56 -12.59 14.00 9.59
CA GLU A 56 -11.38 13.80 10.36
C GLU A 56 -10.24 14.69 9.83
N ASN A 57 -9.27 15.00 10.70
CA ASN A 57 -8.10 15.83 10.31
C ASN A 57 -7.09 15.03 9.47
N MET A 58 -7.56 14.53 8.34
CA MET A 58 -6.76 13.81 7.35
C MET A 58 -7.38 13.97 5.95
N ASP A 59 -6.57 13.82 4.92
CA ASP A 59 -7.03 13.70 3.54
C ASP A 59 -7.16 12.22 3.19
N VAL A 60 -8.13 11.88 2.35
CA VAL A 60 -8.35 10.49 1.89
C VAL A 60 -8.39 10.46 0.37
N ILE A 61 -7.54 9.66 -0.25
CA ILE A 61 -7.63 9.33 -1.67
C ILE A 61 -8.11 7.89 -1.79
N MET A 62 -9.19 7.68 -2.57
CA MET A 62 -9.82 6.39 -2.73
C MET A 62 -9.88 6.00 -4.21
N ALA A 63 -9.14 4.95 -4.60
CA ALA A 63 -9.18 4.36 -5.94
C ALA A 63 -10.17 3.19 -5.94
N VAL A 64 -11.34 3.40 -6.55
CA VAL A 64 -12.49 2.47 -6.42
C VAL A 64 -12.65 1.51 -7.61
N GLY A 65 -11.81 1.67 -8.65
CA GLY A 65 -11.91 0.90 -9.89
C GLY A 65 -13.00 1.41 -10.83
N SER A 66 -12.88 1.05 -12.11
CA SER A 66 -13.80 1.51 -13.16
C SER A 66 -15.20 0.88 -13.12
N ARG A 67 -15.40 -0.15 -12.30
CA ARG A 67 -16.69 -0.84 -12.15
C ARG A 67 -17.58 -0.25 -11.05
N THR A 68 -17.05 0.64 -10.22
CA THR A 68 -17.79 1.33 -9.18
C THR A 68 -18.41 2.61 -9.74
N ASP A 69 -19.72 2.73 -9.61
CA ASP A 69 -20.44 3.97 -9.91
C ASP A 69 -20.27 4.95 -8.73
N ILE A 70 -19.39 5.93 -8.89
CA ILE A 70 -19.04 6.87 -7.81
C ILE A 70 -20.26 7.64 -7.31
N PRO A 71 -21.17 8.19 -8.16
CA PRO A 71 -22.39 8.83 -7.71
C PRO A 71 -23.25 7.94 -6.81
N SER A 72 -23.30 6.63 -7.05
CA SER A 72 -24.06 5.69 -6.23
C SER A 72 -23.50 5.49 -4.82
N LEU A 73 -22.28 5.93 -4.56
CA LEU A 73 -21.68 5.85 -3.21
C LEU A 73 -22.28 6.86 -2.23
N GLY A 74 -22.96 7.89 -2.73
CA GLY A 74 -23.52 9.01 -1.96
C GLY A 74 -22.63 10.24 -1.98
N ASP A 75 -22.91 11.19 -1.09
CA ASP A 75 -22.18 12.45 -1.00
C ASP A 75 -20.73 12.23 -0.59
N VAL A 76 -19.81 12.74 -1.41
CA VAL A 76 -18.37 12.65 -1.14
C VAL A 76 -17.97 13.68 -0.09
N PRO A 77 -17.43 13.25 1.06
CA PRO A 77 -17.00 14.18 2.10
C PRO A 77 -15.86 15.09 1.61
N SER A 78 -15.79 16.33 2.13
CA SER A 78 -14.87 17.38 1.67
C SER A 78 -13.37 17.01 1.80
N ASN A 79 -13.04 16.08 2.69
CA ASN A 79 -11.68 15.58 2.87
C ASN A 79 -11.36 14.33 2.02
N PHE A 80 -12.26 13.95 1.08
CA PHE A 80 -12.08 12.81 0.19
C PHE A 80 -11.88 13.23 -1.26
N THR A 81 -10.98 12.51 -1.93
CA THR A 81 -10.87 12.46 -3.39
C THR A 81 -11.12 11.03 -3.83
N ILE A 82 -12.19 10.81 -4.62
CA ILE A 82 -12.56 9.48 -5.11
C ILE A 82 -12.38 9.45 -6.62
N SER A 83 -11.65 8.46 -7.11
CA SER A 83 -11.39 8.29 -8.54
C SER A 83 -11.45 6.81 -8.94
N PRO A 84 -11.81 6.48 -10.18
CA PRO A 84 -11.69 5.11 -10.69
C PRO A 84 -10.25 4.61 -10.68
N ARG A 85 -9.28 5.50 -10.95
CA ARG A 85 -7.84 5.20 -10.99
C ARG A 85 -7.03 6.40 -10.52
N VAL A 86 -5.88 6.13 -9.92
CA VAL A 86 -4.86 7.12 -9.55
C VAL A 86 -3.48 6.58 -9.93
N ASP A 87 -2.50 7.45 -10.04
CA ASP A 87 -1.09 7.02 -10.02
C ASP A 87 -0.73 6.56 -8.60
N GLN A 88 -0.74 5.24 -8.38
CA GLN A 88 -0.53 4.65 -7.07
C GLN A 88 0.86 4.99 -6.50
N LEU A 89 1.89 5.00 -7.34
CA LEU A 89 3.25 5.31 -6.88
C LEU A 89 3.35 6.77 -6.42
N GLN A 90 2.73 7.69 -7.15
CA GLN A 90 2.67 9.10 -6.76
C GLN A 90 1.90 9.29 -5.44
N VAL A 91 0.75 8.65 -5.29
CA VAL A 91 -0.04 8.74 -4.05
C VAL A 91 0.72 8.14 -2.86
N LEU A 92 1.39 7.00 -3.06
CA LEU A 92 2.14 6.33 -1.99
C LEU A 92 3.37 7.12 -1.52
N GLN A 93 3.96 7.97 -2.35
CA GLN A 93 5.04 8.88 -1.91
C GLN A 93 4.60 9.83 -0.80
N GLU A 94 3.31 10.20 -0.78
CA GLU A 94 2.73 11.15 0.16
C GLU A 94 1.88 10.49 1.25
N ALA A 95 1.53 9.21 1.08
CA ALA A 95 0.62 8.51 1.98
C ALA A 95 1.23 8.27 3.37
N SER A 96 0.40 8.44 4.38
CA SER A 96 0.72 8.13 5.79
C SER A 96 0.26 6.73 6.17
N VAL A 97 -0.81 6.22 5.56
CA VAL A 97 -1.38 4.88 5.76
C VAL A 97 -2.03 4.42 4.45
N PHE A 98 -1.91 3.14 4.14
CA PHE A 98 -2.57 2.52 2.99
C PHE A 98 -3.51 1.39 3.41
N ILE A 99 -4.80 1.50 3.08
CA ILE A 99 -5.79 0.43 3.23
C ILE A 99 -5.81 -0.39 1.94
N THR A 100 -5.37 -1.63 2.00
CA THR A 100 -5.12 -2.47 0.82
C THR A 100 -5.71 -3.87 0.94
N HIS A 101 -6.06 -4.48 -0.22
CA HIS A 101 -6.38 -5.90 -0.35
C HIS A 101 -5.17 -6.83 -0.18
N CYS A 102 -3.96 -6.29 -0.03
CA CYS A 102 -2.71 -7.03 0.17
C CYS A 102 -2.18 -7.78 -1.07
N GLY A 103 -2.51 -7.34 -2.29
CA GLY A 103 -1.82 -7.84 -3.49
C GLY A 103 -0.33 -7.53 -3.42
N MET A 104 0.53 -8.47 -3.85
CA MET A 104 1.99 -8.41 -3.70
C MET A 104 2.59 -7.09 -4.22
N ASN A 105 2.17 -6.61 -5.41
CA ASN A 105 2.69 -5.38 -5.98
C ASN A 105 2.33 -4.17 -5.10
N SER A 106 1.06 -4.02 -4.74
CA SER A 106 0.60 -2.90 -3.89
C SER A 106 1.30 -2.88 -2.53
N VAL A 107 1.55 -4.05 -1.92
CA VAL A 107 2.30 -4.16 -0.67
C VAL A 107 3.77 -3.78 -0.86
N SER A 108 4.41 -4.28 -1.92
CA SER A 108 5.81 -3.95 -2.23
C SER A 108 6.01 -2.46 -2.50
N GLU A 109 5.09 -1.85 -3.25
CA GLU A 109 5.08 -0.41 -3.54
C GLU A 109 4.91 0.42 -2.27
N SER A 110 3.92 0.07 -1.43
CA SER A 110 3.68 0.74 -0.15
C SER A 110 4.90 0.67 0.76
N LEU A 111 5.45 -0.52 0.96
CA LEU A 111 6.62 -0.71 1.81
C LEU A 111 7.87 -0.04 1.25
N TYR A 112 8.03 0.03 -0.09
CA TYR A 112 9.12 0.78 -0.73
C TYR A 112 9.15 2.25 -0.31
N PHE A 113 7.97 2.87 -0.15
CA PHE A 113 7.84 4.24 0.35
C PHE A 113 7.76 4.33 1.88
N GLY A 114 7.82 3.21 2.60
CA GLY A 114 7.77 3.18 4.05
C GLY A 114 6.37 3.43 4.63
N VAL A 115 5.32 3.18 3.84
CA VAL A 115 3.93 3.40 4.24
C VAL A 115 3.37 2.18 4.95
N PRO A 116 2.92 2.29 6.22
CA PRO A 116 2.29 1.19 6.94
C PRO A 116 0.90 0.85 6.40
N LEU A 117 0.47 -0.40 6.59
CA LEU A 117 -0.66 -0.99 5.89
C LEU A 117 -1.81 -1.40 6.83
N VAL A 118 -3.05 -1.02 6.46
CA VAL A 118 -4.26 -1.67 6.93
C VAL A 118 -4.55 -2.85 6.01
N LEU A 119 -4.47 -4.06 6.54
CA LEU A 119 -4.50 -5.31 5.80
C LEU A 119 -5.94 -5.83 5.69
N PHE A 120 -6.48 -5.85 4.47
CA PHE A 120 -7.82 -6.34 4.16
C PHE A 120 -7.79 -7.36 3.02
N PRO A 121 -7.15 -8.54 3.21
CA PRO A 121 -7.05 -9.56 2.18
C PRO A 121 -8.42 -10.15 1.83
N GLN A 122 -8.64 -10.45 0.56
CA GLN A 122 -9.86 -11.00 0.00
C GLN A 122 -9.68 -12.40 -0.58
N GLN A 123 -8.40 -12.81 -0.79
CA GLN A 123 -8.01 -14.10 -1.38
C GLN A 123 -6.94 -14.78 -0.52
N PRO A 124 -6.77 -16.12 -0.62
CA PRO A 124 -5.79 -16.86 0.17
C PRO A 124 -4.35 -16.39 -0.01
N GLU A 125 -3.94 -16.06 -1.24
CA GLU A 125 -2.60 -15.55 -1.55
C GLU A 125 -2.35 -14.19 -0.88
N GLU A 126 -3.33 -13.29 -0.95
CA GLU A 126 -3.29 -11.99 -0.28
C GLU A 126 -3.20 -12.16 1.25
N GLY A 127 -3.88 -13.18 1.78
CA GLY A 127 -3.79 -13.56 3.18
C GLY A 127 -2.38 -13.99 3.61
N ALA A 128 -1.63 -14.66 2.73
CA ALA A 128 -0.23 -15.03 3.01
C ALA A 128 0.67 -13.79 3.05
N VAL A 129 0.52 -12.88 2.09
CA VAL A 129 1.24 -11.60 2.05
C VAL A 129 0.91 -10.76 3.29
N ALA A 130 -0.38 -10.63 3.63
CA ALA A 130 -0.84 -9.88 4.79
C ALA A 130 -0.25 -10.42 6.11
N ARG A 131 -0.23 -11.74 6.30
CA ARG A 131 0.42 -12.36 7.47
C ARG A 131 1.89 -11.97 7.57
N ARG A 132 2.60 -12.02 6.44
CA ARG A 132 4.03 -11.64 6.43
C ARG A 132 4.25 -10.17 6.78
N VAL A 133 3.43 -9.25 6.27
CA VAL A 133 3.50 -7.83 6.62
C VAL A 133 3.25 -7.61 8.11
N ARG A 134 2.26 -8.31 8.69
CA ARG A 134 1.97 -8.25 10.11
C ARG A 134 3.12 -8.78 10.98
N GLU A 135 3.71 -9.93 10.62
CA GLU A 135 4.88 -10.49 11.31
C GLU A 135 6.06 -9.54 11.33
N LEU A 136 6.24 -8.77 10.25
CA LEU A 136 7.28 -7.73 10.15
C LEU A 136 6.90 -6.43 10.88
N GLY A 137 5.71 -6.36 11.48
CA GLY A 137 5.24 -5.21 12.24
C GLY A 137 4.94 -3.97 11.39
N ALA A 138 4.78 -4.12 10.07
CA ALA A 138 4.55 -3.01 9.13
C ALA A 138 3.08 -2.80 8.78
N GLY A 139 2.16 -3.53 9.41
CA GLY A 139 0.73 -3.38 9.19
C GLY A 139 -0.11 -4.20 10.16
N ILE A 140 -1.41 -3.91 10.18
CA ILE A 140 -2.39 -4.58 11.04
C ILE A 140 -3.62 -5.01 10.25
N PHE A 141 -4.20 -6.16 10.61
CA PHE A 141 -5.43 -6.64 9.98
C PHE A 141 -6.64 -5.77 10.33
N LEU A 142 -7.43 -5.43 9.33
CA LEU A 142 -8.76 -4.88 9.51
C LEU A 142 -9.70 -6.00 9.97
N LYS A 143 -10.11 -5.97 11.25
CA LYS A 143 -10.96 -7.00 11.85
C LYS A 143 -12.43 -6.90 11.43
N SER A 144 -12.88 -5.74 10.98
CA SER A 144 -14.24 -5.47 10.55
C SER A 144 -14.27 -4.24 9.64
N THR A 145 -15.14 -4.28 8.63
CA THR A 145 -15.36 -3.14 7.72
C THR A 145 -16.34 -2.11 8.26
N ARG A 146 -16.86 -2.27 9.48
CA ARG A 146 -17.74 -1.28 10.11
C ARG A 146 -17.00 0.05 10.33
N PRO A 147 -17.65 1.22 10.17
CA PRO A 147 -17.02 2.53 10.27
C PRO A 147 -16.16 2.71 11.53
N ALA A 148 -16.68 2.34 12.70
CA ALA A 148 -15.95 2.46 13.96
C ALA A 148 -14.64 1.63 14.01
N ALA A 149 -14.63 0.45 13.38
CA ALA A 149 -13.43 -0.39 13.31
C ALA A 149 -12.40 0.17 12.31
N LEU A 150 -12.87 0.66 11.15
CA LEU A 150 -12.05 1.35 10.15
C LEU A 150 -11.36 2.58 10.77
N LYS A 151 -12.15 3.48 11.36
CA LYS A 151 -11.63 4.69 12.03
C LYS A 151 -10.55 4.32 13.04
N ARG A 152 -10.86 3.45 14.00
CA ARG A 152 -9.92 3.02 15.05
C ARG A 152 -8.63 2.44 14.46
N THR A 153 -8.74 1.61 13.41
CA THR A 153 -7.58 0.97 12.77
C THR A 153 -6.67 1.99 12.08
N VAL A 154 -7.25 2.93 11.35
CA VAL A 154 -6.53 4.01 10.67
C VAL A 154 -5.85 4.93 11.69
N THR A 155 -6.60 5.43 12.69
CA THR A 155 -6.06 6.30 13.74
C THR A 155 -4.91 5.63 14.47
N TYR A 156 -5.07 4.36 14.87
CA TYR A 156 -4.00 3.59 15.50
C TYR A 156 -2.72 3.56 14.65
N LEU A 157 -2.82 3.32 13.33
CA LEU A 157 -1.63 3.29 12.47
C LEU A 157 -1.01 4.66 12.24
N LEU A 158 -1.81 5.72 12.19
CA LEU A 158 -1.30 7.10 12.09
C LEU A 158 -0.47 7.49 13.32
N GLU A 159 -0.84 7.00 14.50
CA GLU A 159 -0.18 7.26 15.77
C GLU A 159 0.94 6.25 16.09
N ASN A 160 0.95 5.09 15.43
CA ASN A 160 1.90 4.01 15.72
C ASN A 160 3.24 4.22 15.01
N GLN A 161 4.16 4.89 15.70
CA GLN A 161 5.50 5.14 15.19
C GLN A 161 6.26 3.84 14.85
N SER A 162 6.10 2.77 15.65
CA SER A 162 6.78 1.49 15.43
C SER A 162 6.40 0.85 14.10
N CYS A 163 5.10 0.87 13.71
CA CYS A 163 4.67 0.36 12.40
C CYS A 163 5.30 1.16 11.25
N ARG A 164 5.38 2.47 11.38
CA ARG A 164 6.00 3.35 10.39
C ARG A 164 7.51 3.09 10.27
N GLU A 165 8.21 2.98 11.38
CA GLU A 165 9.64 2.66 11.40
C GLU A 165 9.92 1.30 10.76
N ASN A 166 9.11 0.28 11.05
CA ASN A 166 9.27 -1.04 10.47
C ASN A 166 9.02 -1.02 8.96
N ALA A 167 7.97 -0.33 8.49
CA ALA A 167 7.73 -0.14 7.07
C ALA A 167 8.92 0.58 6.40
N GLY A 168 9.47 1.64 7.02
CA GLY A 168 10.64 2.36 6.55
C GLY A 168 11.90 1.50 6.47
N LYS A 169 12.17 0.65 7.48
CA LYS A 169 13.29 -0.31 7.46
C LYS A 169 13.18 -1.30 6.29
N ILE A 170 11.96 -1.82 6.05
CA ILE A 170 11.71 -2.70 4.90
C ILE A 170 11.94 -1.93 3.60
N GLY A 171 11.40 -0.71 3.47
CA GLY A 171 11.57 0.13 2.29
C GLY A 171 13.02 0.43 1.97
N ALA A 172 13.84 0.73 2.99
CA ALA A 172 15.28 0.89 2.82
C ALA A 172 15.96 -0.40 2.30
N GLY A 173 15.50 -1.57 2.76
CA GLY A 173 15.95 -2.86 2.24
C GLY A 173 15.59 -3.08 0.78
N LEU A 174 14.34 -2.79 0.42
CA LEU A 174 13.85 -2.91 -0.97
C LEU A 174 14.60 -1.99 -1.93
N LYS A 175 14.88 -0.75 -1.51
CA LYS A 175 15.68 0.22 -2.30
C LYS A 175 17.11 -0.26 -2.51
N ARG A 176 17.77 -0.78 -1.46
CA ARG A 176 19.14 -1.34 -1.58
C ARG A 176 19.23 -2.58 -2.47
N ALA A 177 18.15 -3.32 -2.65
CA ALA A 177 18.13 -4.48 -3.53
C ALA A 177 18.30 -4.13 -5.02
N GLY A 178 18.09 -2.88 -5.43
CA GLY A 178 18.48 -2.31 -6.72
C GLY A 178 17.45 -2.40 -7.84
N GLY A 179 16.35 -3.16 -7.66
CA GLY A 179 15.25 -3.21 -8.62
C GLY A 179 15.63 -3.67 -10.02
N ALA A 180 15.04 -3.03 -11.02
CA ALA A 180 15.24 -3.36 -12.44
C ALA A 180 16.70 -3.22 -12.90
N LEU A 181 17.41 -2.19 -12.43
CA LEU A 181 18.82 -1.99 -12.79
C LEU A 181 19.67 -3.17 -12.31
N LYS A 182 19.52 -3.56 -11.05
CA LYS A 182 20.27 -4.72 -10.52
C LYS A 182 19.88 -6.04 -11.20
N ALA A 183 18.64 -6.16 -11.64
CA ALA A 183 18.21 -7.33 -12.42
C ALA A 183 18.91 -7.36 -13.79
N ALA A 184 18.99 -6.23 -14.49
CA ALA A 184 19.70 -6.11 -15.76
C ALA A 184 21.21 -6.45 -15.62
N ASP A 185 21.90 -5.79 -14.66
CA ASP A 185 23.31 -6.08 -14.35
C ASP A 185 23.54 -7.57 -14.08
N THR A 186 22.65 -8.21 -13.33
CA THR A 186 22.76 -9.63 -12.99
C THR A 186 22.63 -10.53 -14.23
N ILE A 187 21.75 -10.16 -15.17
CA ILE A 187 21.60 -10.89 -16.45
C ILE A 187 22.85 -10.73 -17.30
N GLU A 188 23.39 -9.52 -17.43
CA GLU A 188 24.62 -9.23 -18.16
C GLU A 188 25.81 -10.03 -17.58
N GLU A 189 25.99 -9.99 -16.25
CA GLU A 189 27.04 -10.79 -15.57
C GLU A 189 26.95 -12.30 -15.86
N ILE A 190 25.74 -12.84 -16.06
CA ILE A 190 25.54 -14.27 -16.37
C ILE A 190 25.89 -14.57 -17.83
N ILE A 191 25.57 -13.65 -18.74
CA ILE A 191 25.86 -13.79 -20.19
C ILE A 191 27.35 -13.73 -20.43
N GLU A 192 28.08 -12.79 -19.82
CA GLU A 192 29.53 -12.61 -19.99
C GLU A 192 30.36 -13.74 -19.40
N LYS A 193 29.84 -14.54 -18.49
CA LYS A 193 30.52 -15.71 -17.88
C LYS A 193 30.37 -17.00 -18.67
N LYS A 194 29.67 -16.97 -19.79
CA LYS A 194 29.53 -18.11 -20.73
C LYS A 194 30.51 -18.01 -21.87
#